data_604bc0c5ace6948d2545c9e63d7c47ff
#
_entry.id   604bc0c5ace6948d2545c9e63d7c47ff
#
_cell.length_a   1.000
_cell.length_b   1.000
_cell.length_c   1.000
_cell.angle_alpha   90.00
_cell.angle_beta   90.00
_cell.angle_gamma   90.00
#
_symmetry.space_group_name_H-M   'P 1'
#
loop_
_entity.id
_entity.type
_entity.pdbx_description
1 polymer ?
#
loop_
_entity_poly.entity_id
_entity_poly.type
_entity_poly.pdbx_seq_one_letter_code
_entity_poly.pdbx_strand_id
1 'polypeptide(L)'
;MKLKISKSASNIALLYIMSIAQVILPLVTLPYLARIFTVSNYGVISYVKSVMVYANLIMQFGFLLSGTREIVEAKGNIEKIGKIVGKITQAKLLLSVIAFIVLLIMIKTIPILNKHAIFTIIMFCQVFLDIFIYEYLFRGIEKMNIVTMRYLISKGIAVALTFAIIRNNGDLIKIPLLDVLGSLIAVFWVNFEMKRLKIKITFDSFNNVISALRESSIYFISDMSGTAFNALNTVCVGIFLSARDVAFWALTMQFIAAVQSLYNPIQDGIYPEMVKKRDLKLFRKIILFFSPLVLLG
;
A
#
# COMPACT_ATOMS: atom_id res chain seq x y z
N MET A 1 9.43 -17.00 33.95
CA MET A 1 8.28 -17.46 33.15
C MET A 1 8.39 -16.85 31.77
N LYS A 2 8.99 -17.58 30.77
CA LYS A 2 9.07 -17.11 29.39
C LYS A 2 7.68 -17.27 28.78
N LEU A 3 6.96 -16.14 28.60
CA LEU A 3 5.73 -16.10 27.82
C LEU A 3 6.05 -16.65 26.41
N LYS A 4 5.63 -17.87 26.13
CA LYS A 4 5.60 -18.42 24.77
C LYS A 4 4.54 -17.65 24.01
N ILE A 5 4.92 -16.50 23.41
CA ILE A 5 4.04 -15.76 22.50
C ILE A 5 3.65 -16.74 21.39
N SER A 6 2.35 -16.95 21.20
CA SER A 6 1.89 -17.82 20.11
C SER A 6 2.36 -17.24 18.78
N LYS A 7 2.68 -18.11 17.80
CA LYS A 7 3.11 -17.68 16.45
C LYS A 7 2.14 -16.66 15.85
N SER A 8 0.85 -16.84 16.12
CA SER A 8 -0.20 -15.92 15.69
C SER A 8 -0.06 -14.53 16.35
N ALA A 9 0.20 -14.45 17.65
CA ALA A 9 0.39 -13.18 18.35
C ALA A 9 1.64 -12.43 17.84
N SER A 10 2.73 -13.17 17.57
CA SER A 10 3.94 -12.59 16.95
C SER A 10 3.66 -12.03 15.54
N ASN A 11 2.92 -12.74 14.71
CA ASN A 11 2.54 -12.29 13.38
C ASN A 11 1.67 -11.02 13.42
N ILE A 12 0.71 -10.97 14.35
CA ILE A 12 -0.13 -9.79 14.58
C ILE A 12 0.74 -8.60 15.00
N ALA A 13 1.64 -8.77 15.97
CA ALA A 13 2.54 -7.70 16.42
C ALA A 13 3.41 -7.14 15.27
N LEU A 14 3.92 -7.99 14.38
CA LEU A 14 4.69 -7.57 13.21
C LEU A 14 3.87 -6.74 12.23
N LEU A 15 2.61 -7.11 11.98
CA LEU A 15 1.71 -6.32 11.16
C LEU A 15 1.40 -4.96 11.78
N TYR A 16 1.23 -4.88 13.12
CA TYR A 16 1.09 -3.61 13.82
C TYR A 16 2.32 -2.71 13.66
N ILE A 17 3.52 -3.27 13.81
CA ILE A 17 4.77 -2.53 13.58
C ILE A 17 4.81 -1.97 12.15
N MET A 18 4.43 -2.77 11.16
CA MET A 18 4.34 -2.32 9.77
C MET A 18 3.31 -1.20 9.60
N SER A 19 2.12 -1.33 10.16
CA SER A 19 1.07 -0.31 10.08
C SER A 19 1.49 1.01 10.73
N ILE A 20 2.13 0.95 11.90
CA ILE A 20 2.70 2.12 12.57
C ILE A 20 3.76 2.78 11.68
N ALA A 21 4.65 2.01 11.07
CA ALA A 21 5.67 2.54 10.17
C ALA A 21 5.07 3.18 8.91
N GLN A 22 3.96 2.64 8.38
CA GLN A 22 3.23 3.21 7.23
C GLN A 22 2.69 4.62 7.51
N VAL A 23 2.41 4.93 8.76
CA VAL A 23 1.95 6.26 9.20
C VAL A 23 3.12 7.16 9.59
N ILE A 24 4.06 6.65 10.38
CA ILE A 24 5.16 7.45 10.92
C ILE A 24 6.15 7.90 9.81
N LEU A 25 6.53 7.01 8.89
CA LEU A 25 7.51 7.35 7.86
C LEU A 25 7.09 8.55 6.99
N PRO A 26 5.85 8.61 6.45
CA PRO A 26 5.36 9.79 5.76
C PRO A 26 5.28 11.03 6.64
N LEU A 27 4.87 10.91 7.92
CA LEU A 27 4.78 12.04 8.84
C LEU A 27 6.15 12.65 9.15
N VAL A 28 7.19 11.82 9.28
CA VAL A 28 8.56 12.30 9.51
C VAL A 28 9.13 12.99 8.26
N THR A 29 8.83 12.49 7.07
CA THR A 29 9.28 13.11 5.82
C THR A 29 8.52 14.38 5.44
N LEU A 30 7.26 14.51 5.87
CA LEU A 30 6.39 15.63 5.51
C LEU A 30 6.98 17.01 5.86
N PRO A 31 7.40 17.31 7.11
CA PRO A 31 7.96 18.62 7.46
C PRO A 31 9.23 18.94 6.67
N TYR A 32 10.04 17.93 6.39
CA TYR A 32 11.24 18.07 5.61
C TYR A 32 10.94 18.46 4.16
N LEU A 33 10.08 17.71 3.48
CA LEU A 33 9.70 17.97 2.10
C LEU A 33 8.95 19.31 1.96
N ALA A 34 8.10 19.68 2.93
CA ALA A 34 7.38 20.94 2.94
C ALA A 34 8.31 22.17 3.12
N ARG A 35 9.51 22.01 3.69
CA ARG A 35 10.51 23.08 3.77
C ARG A 35 11.33 23.23 2.50
N ILE A 36 11.58 22.12 1.78
CA ILE A 36 12.45 22.11 0.59
C ILE A 36 11.67 22.45 -0.66
N PHE A 37 10.47 21.88 -0.82
CA PHE A 37 9.67 22.09 -2.01
C PHE A 37 8.74 23.27 -1.88
N THR A 38 8.54 23.97 -2.99
CA THR A 38 7.42 24.93 -3.09
C THR A 38 6.10 24.21 -2.87
N VAL A 39 5.11 24.94 -2.40
CA VAL A 39 3.75 24.40 -2.19
C VAL A 39 3.22 23.72 -3.46
N SER A 40 3.48 24.32 -4.64
CA SER A 40 3.09 23.76 -5.93
C SER A 40 3.75 22.40 -6.20
N ASN A 41 5.07 22.27 -5.98
CA ASN A 41 5.78 21.01 -6.20
C ASN A 41 5.35 19.93 -5.21
N TYR A 42 5.07 20.29 -3.95
CA TYR A 42 4.49 19.36 -2.99
C TYR A 42 3.08 18.89 -3.43
N GLY A 43 2.28 19.79 -4.01
CA GLY A 43 0.99 19.46 -4.61
C GLY A 43 1.11 18.45 -5.75
N VAL A 44 2.11 18.61 -6.63
CA VAL A 44 2.40 17.65 -7.71
C VAL A 44 2.72 16.26 -7.14
N ILE A 45 3.60 16.20 -6.12
CA ILE A 45 3.95 14.92 -5.47
C ILE A 45 2.68 14.23 -4.94
N SER A 46 1.86 14.98 -4.20
CA SER A 46 0.65 14.46 -3.58
C SER A 46 -0.39 14.02 -4.60
N TYR A 47 -0.57 14.81 -5.66
CA TYR A 47 -1.48 14.48 -6.75
C TYR A 47 -1.10 13.20 -7.48
N VAL A 48 0.16 13.10 -7.90
CA VAL A 48 0.66 11.90 -8.60
C VAL A 48 0.58 10.68 -7.70
N LYS A 49 0.92 10.80 -6.40
CA LYS A 49 0.74 9.70 -5.43
C LYS A 49 -0.72 9.24 -5.34
N SER A 50 -1.69 10.15 -5.35
CA SER A 50 -3.12 9.78 -5.35
C SER A 50 -3.53 9.05 -6.62
N VAL A 51 -3.02 9.45 -7.78
CA VAL A 51 -3.23 8.73 -9.05
C VAL A 51 -2.61 7.34 -8.99
N MET A 52 -1.42 7.20 -8.39
CA MET A 52 -0.76 5.89 -8.23
C MET A 52 -1.53 4.95 -7.30
N VAL A 53 -2.32 5.46 -6.35
CA VAL A 53 -3.24 4.63 -5.55
C VAL A 53 -4.25 3.89 -6.45
N TYR A 54 -4.81 4.56 -7.46
CA TYR A 54 -5.72 3.91 -8.42
C TYR A 54 -5.00 2.91 -9.32
N ALA A 55 -3.81 3.26 -9.81
CA ALA A 55 -3.01 2.33 -10.59
C ALA A 55 -2.70 1.06 -9.77
N ASN A 56 -2.30 1.22 -8.52
CA ASN A 56 -2.05 0.10 -7.62
C ASN A 56 -3.32 -0.71 -7.33
N LEU A 57 -4.45 -0.06 -7.11
CA LEU A 57 -5.74 -0.72 -6.87
C LEU A 57 -6.13 -1.62 -8.06
N ILE A 58 -5.99 -1.12 -9.30
CA ILE A 58 -6.24 -1.89 -10.52
C ILE A 58 -5.29 -3.09 -10.58
N MET A 59 -3.99 -2.88 -10.32
CA MET A 59 -2.99 -3.93 -10.44
C MET A 59 -3.07 -4.98 -9.32
N GLN A 60 -3.42 -4.58 -8.11
CA GLN A 60 -3.59 -5.51 -6.99
C GLN A 60 -4.88 -6.32 -7.08
N PHE A 61 -5.95 -5.76 -7.61
CA PHE A 61 -7.23 -6.39 -7.94
C PHE A 61 -7.77 -7.35 -6.88
N GLY A 62 -7.61 -7.01 -5.60
CA GLY A 62 -8.05 -7.87 -4.47
C GLY A 62 -7.20 -9.13 -4.25
N PHE A 63 -6.09 -9.33 -4.99
CA PHE A 63 -5.23 -10.51 -4.85
C PHE A 63 -4.56 -10.62 -3.49
N LEU A 64 -4.53 -9.56 -2.69
CA LEU A 64 -4.03 -9.65 -1.32
C LEU A 64 -4.87 -10.65 -0.50
N LEU A 65 -6.18 -10.63 -0.64
CA LEU A 65 -7.09 -11.51 0.11
C LEU A 65 -7.32 -12.84 -0.62
N SER A 66 -7.69 -12.81 -1.90
CA SER A 66 -7.95 -14.02 -2.69
C SER A 66 -6.69 -14.90 -2.80
N GLY A 67 -5.54 -14.30 -3.12
CA GLY A 67 -4.27 -15.02 -3.20
C GLY A 67 -3.81 -15.57 -1.85
N THR A 68 -3.99 -14.82 -0.76
CA THR A 68 -3.71 -15.35 0.59
C THR A 68 -4.53 -16.58 0.88
N ARG A 69 -5.82 -16.57 0.56
CA ARG A 69 -6.72 -17.72 0.72
C ARG A 69 -6.23 -18.93 -0.08
N GLU A 70 -5.93 -18.75 -1.37
CA GLU A 70 -5.44 -19.84 -2.22
C GLU A 70 -4.13 -20.44 -1.70
N ILE A 71 -3.22 -19.61 -1.20
CA ILE A 71 -1.95 -20.08 -0.59
C ILE A 71 -2.20 -20.91 0.67
N VAL A 72 -3.13 -20.49 1.53
CA VAL A 72 -3.54 -21.27 2.72
C VAL A 72 -4.14 -22.61 2.30
N GLU A 73 -5.01 -22.62 1.29
CA GLU A 73 -5.65 -23.81 0.76
C GLU A 73 -4.66 -24.79 0.07
N ALA A 74 -3.50 -24.29 -0.37
CA ALA A 74 -2.42 -25.12 -0.91
C ALA A 74 -1.72 -25.98 0.16
N LYS A 75 -2.00 -25.78 1.47
CA LYS A 75 -1.52 -26.61 2.60
C LYS A 75 -0.03 -26.89 2.57
N GLY A 76 0.79 -25.92 2.19
CA GLY A 76 2.25 -26.03 2.14
C GLY A 76 2.82 -26.78 0.92
N ASN A 77 2.01 -27.17 -0.04
CA ASN A 77 2.48 -27.78 -1.28
C ASN A 77 3.21 -26.71 -2.14
N ILE A 78 4.56 -26.80 -2.18
CA ILE A 78 5.43 -25.81 -2.83
C ILE A 78 5.13 -25.68 -4.33
N GLU A 79 4.81 -26.77 -5.02
CA GLU A 79 4.48 -26.74 -6.44
C GLU A 79 3.17 -26.00 -6.70
N LYS A 80 2.12 -26.30 -5.92
CA LYS A 80 0.85 -25.56 -5.99
C LYS A 80 1.03 -24.09 -5.69
N ILE A 81 1.82 -23.76 -4.67
CA ILE A 81 2.16 -22.37 -4.31
C ILE A 81 2.84 -21.68 -5.50
N GLY A 82 3.81 -22.32 -6.15
CA GLY A 82 4.49 -21.78 -7.33
C GLY A 82 3.56 -21.50 -8.49
N LYS A 83 2.56 -22.36 -8.75
CA LYS A 83 1.51 -22.16 -9.77
C LYS A 83 0.59 -20.98 -9.41
N ILE A 84 0.15 -20.87 -8.15
CA ILE A 84 -0.68 -19.75 -7.67
C ILE A 84 0.07 -18.43 -7.85
N VAL A 85 1.35 -18.37 -7.45
CA VAL A 85 2.17 -17.17 -7.60
C VAL A 85 2.33 -16.81 -9.07
N GLY A 86 2.58 -17.78 -9.96
CA GLY A 86 2.70 -17.56 -11.39
C GLY A 86 1.40 -17.03 -12.01
N LYS A 87 0.27 -17.66 -11.70
CA LYS A 87 -1.06 -17.26 -12.16
C LYS A 87 -1.39 -15.81 -11.77
N ILE A 88 -1.20 -15.46 -10.49
CA ILE A 88 -1.47 -14.10 -10.00
C ILE A 88 -0.51 -13.08 -10.60
N THR A 89 0.77 -13.45 -10.78
CA THR A 89 1.74 -12.57 -11.44
C THR A 89 1.34 -12.27 -12.88
N GLN A 90 0.91 -13.26 -13.65
CA GLN A 90 0.39 -13.08 -15.01
C GLN A 90 -0.84 -12.15 -15.02
N ALA A 91 -1.79 -12.36 -14.10
CA ALA A 91 -2.96 -11.50 -13.96
C ALA A 91 -2.57 -10.04 -13.67
N LYS A 92 -1.66 -9.81 -12.73
CA LYS A 92 -1.16 -8.47 -12.40
C LYS A 92 -0.39 -7.82 -13.56
N LEU A 93 0.39 -8.58 -14.32
CA LEU A 93 1.05 -8.08 -15.52
C LEU A 93 0.03 -7.64 -16.58
N LEU A 94 -1.03 -8.41 -16.79
CA LEU A 94 -2.12 -8.03 -17.71
C LEU A 94 -2.79 -6.72 -17.23
N LEU A 95 -3.12 -6.64 -15.96
CA LEU A 95 -3.72 -5.45 -15.36
C LEU A 95 -2.79 -4.24 -15.39
N SER A 96 -1.47 -4.44 -15.30
CA SER A 96 -0.49 -3.35 -15.40
C SER A 96 -0.48 -2.69 -16.77
N VAL A 97 -0.71 -3.45 -17.82
CA VAL A 97 -0.86 -2.88 -19.18
C VAL A 97 -2.10 -1.99 -19.25
N ILE A 98 -3.22 -2.45 -18.70
CA ILE A 98 -4.46 -1.66 -18.63
C ILE A 98 -4.24 -0.39 -17.80
N ALA A 99 -3.66 -0.52 -16.59
CA ALA A 99 -3.37 0.61 -15.73
C ALA A 99 -2.42 1.63 -16.40
N PHE A 100 -1.43 1.16 -17.16
CA PHE A 100 -0.52 2.02 -17.89
C PHE A 100 -1.21 2.78 -19.04
N ILE A 101 -2.09 2.11 -19.79
CA ILE A 101 -2.87 2.77 -20.86
C ILE A 101 -3.77 3.86 -20.27
N VAL A 102 -4.47 3.56 -19.16
CA VAL A 102 -5.28 4.54 -18.44
C VAL A 102 -4.42 5.72 -17.98
N LEU A 103 -3.25 5.44 -17.41
CA LEU A 103 -2.31 6.48 -16.98
C LEU A 103 -1.86 7.38 -18.16
N LEU A 104 -1.57 6.81 -19.31
CA LEU A 104 -1.18 7.59 -20.51
C LEU A 104 -2.32 8.51 -20.98
N ILE A 105 -3.56 8.04 -20.90
CA ILE A 105 -4.75 8.87 -21.19
C ILE A 105 -4.84 10.01 -20.19
N MET A 106 -4.69 9.72 -18.88
CA MET A 106 -4.71 10.74 -17.83
C MET A 106 -3.58 11.77 -17.99
N ILE A 107 -2.38 11.35 -18.37
CA ILE A 107 -1.25 12.25 -18.66
C ILE A 107 -1.60 13.21 -19.80
N LYS A 108 -2.29 12.75 -20.86
CA LYS A 108 -2.68 13.60 -21.98
C LYS A 108 -3.82 14.57 -21.63
N THR A 109 -4.74 14.17 -20.76
CA THR A 109 -5.97 14.93 -20.46
C THR A 109 -5.85 15.88 -19.27
N ILE A 110 -4.99 15.55 -18.31
CA ILE A 110 -4.88 16.30 -17.05
C ILE A 110 -3.63 17.20 -17.07
N PRO A 111 -3.77 18.53 -17.00
CA PRO A 111 -2.64 19.46 -17.16
C PRO A 111 -1.49 19.26 -16.17
N ILE A 112 -1.80 18.95 -14.89
CA ILE A 112 -0.77 18.68 -13.85
C ILE A 112 0.08 17.48 -14.25
N LEU A 113 -0.55 16.39 -14.71
CA LEU A 113 0.16 15.17 -15.12
C LEU A 113 0.94 15.38 -16.42
N ASN A 114 0.38 16.12 -17.37
CA ASN A 114 1.03 16.44 -18.64
C ASN A 114 2.34 17.20 -18.40
N LYS A 115 2.30 18.27 -17.61
CA LYS A 115 3.48 19.06 -17.24
C LYS A 115 4.56 18.25 -16.52
N HIS A 116 4.18 17.21 -15.76
CA HIS A 116 5.08 16.37 -14.97
C HIS A 116 5.05 14.90 -15.42
N ALA A 117 4.95 14.67 -16.75
CA ALA A 117 4.78 13.32 -17.31
C ALA A 117 5.91 12.36 -16.93
N ILE A 118 7.17 12.79 -17.01
CA ILE A 118 8.33 11.96 -16.64
C ILE A 118 8.27 11.56 -15.17
N PHE A 119 7.97 12.52 -14.28
CA PHE A 119 7.77 12.24 -12.84
C PHE A 119 6.69 11.17 -12.62
N THR A 120 5.57 11.31 -13.33
CA THR A 120 4.41 10.40 -13.24
C THR A 120 4.75 8.98 -13.72
N ILE A 121 5.48 8.86 -14.83
CA ILE A 121 5.92 7.58 -15.40
C ILE A 121 6.90 6.87 -14.45
N ILE A 122 7.86 7.60 -13.87
CA ILE A 122 8.80 7.01 -12.90
C ILE A 122 8.05 6.52 -11.65
N MET A 123 7.04 7.28 -11.16
CA MET A 123 6.19 6.82 -10.06
C MET A 123 5.43 5.52 -10.42
N PHE A 124 4.96 5.40 -11.66
CA PHE A 124 4.32 4.17 -12.11
C PHE A 124 5.29 2.98 -12.12
N CYS A 125 6.57 3.18 -12.43
CA CYS A 125 7.58 2.12 -12.33
C CYS A 125 7.66 1.53 -10.91
N GLN A 126 7.54 2.36 -9.87
CA GLN A 126 7.48 1.88 -8.50
C GLN A 126 6.26 0.97 -8.27
N VAL A 127 5.07 1.39 -8.72
CA VAL A 127 3.83 0.59 -8.61
C VAL A 127 3.92 -0.71 -9.41
N PHE A 128 4.54 -0.66 -10.59
CA PHE A 128 4.81 -1.86 -11.40
C PHE A 128 5.71 -2.87 -10.67
N LEU A 129 6.74 -2.42 -9.99
CA LEU A 129 7.61 -3.29 -9.21
C LEU A 129 6.89 -3.98 -8.06
N ASP A 130 5.81 -3.39 -7.54
CA ASP A 130 5.00 -3.98 -6.46
C ASP A 130 4.29 -5.30 -6.90
N ILE A 131 4.20 -5.58 -8.21
CA ILE A 131 3.75 -6.89 -8.73
C ILE A 131 4.59 -8.04 -8.18
N PHE A 132 5.90 -7.83 -8.04
CA PHE A 132 6.89 -8.85 -7.67
C PHE A 132 7.13 -8.95 -6.16
N ILE A 133 6.31 -8.28 -5.35
CA ILE A 133 6.47 -8.27 -3.89
C ILE A 133 5.79 -9.46 -3.19
N TYR A 134 4.81 -10.08 -3.82
CA TYR A 134 4.10 -11.31 -3.37
C TYR A 134 3.64 -11.29 -1.91
N GLU A 135 3.11 -10.18 -1.43
CA GLU A 135 2.71 -10.03 -0.03
C GLU A 135 1.68 -11.09 0.40
N TYR A 136 0.71 -11.40 -0.48
CA TYR A 136 -0.29 -12.45 -0.27
C TYR A 136 0.33 -13.82 -0.01
N LEU A 137 1.47 -14.15 -0.66
CA LEU A 137 2.19 -15.39 -0.45
C LEU A 137 2.69 -15.49 0.99
N PHE A 138 3.43 -14.47 1.45
CA PHE A 138 4.03 -14.49 2.78
C PHE A 138 2.97 -14.41 3.89
N ARG A 139 1.84 -13.76 3.64
CA ARG A 139 0.67 -13.79 4.51
C ARG A 139 0.08 -15.20 4.58
N GLY A 140 -0.13 -15.86 3.45
CA GLY A 140 -0.71 -17.20 3.36
C GLY A 140 0.15 -18.29 4.01
N ILE A 141 1.49 -18.19 3.95
CA ILE A 141 2.41 -19.11 4.66
C ILE A 141 2.76 -18.65 6.07
N GLU A 142 2.07 -17.63 6.60
CA GLU A 142 2.26 -17.07 7.96
C GLU A 142 3.70 -16.59 8.26
N LYS A 143 4.38 -16.02 7.27
CA LYS A 143 5.72 -15.42 7.42
C LYS A 143 5.65 -13.90 7.41
N MET A 144 4.92 -13.31 8.36
CA MET A 144 4.75 -11.86 8.48
C MET A 144 6.04 -11.10 8.73
N ASN A 145 7.04 -11.76 9.34
CA ASN A 145 8.37 -11.19 9.51
C ASN A 145 9.01 -10.76 8.17
N ILE A 146 8.80 -11.54 7.10
CA ILE A 146 9.33 -11.19 5.76
C ILE A 146 8.63 -9.94 5.23
N VAL A 147 7.31 -9.86 5.37
CA VAL A 147 6.51 -8.70 4.93
C VAL A 147 6.94 -7.43 5.67
N THR A 148 7.01 -7.50 6.99
CA THR A 148 7.34 -6.36 7.84
C THR A 148 8.78 -5.89 7.65
N MET A 149 9.76 -6.80 7.70
CA MET A 149 11.17 -6.45 7.55
C MET A 149 11.48 -5.88 6.17
N ARG A 150 10.95 -6.49 5.12
CA ARG A 150 11.05 -5.96 3.75
C ARG A 150 10.54 -4.52 3.69
N TYR A 151 9.35 -4.26 4.24
CA TYR A 151 8.75 -2.93 4.24
C TYR A 151 9.63 -1.92 4.99
N LEU A 152 10.02 -2.25 6.23
CA LEU A 152 10.84 -1.37 7.07
C LEU A 152 12.18 -1.04 6.43
N ILE A 153 12.87 -2.03 5.87
CA ILE A 153 14.18 -1.83 5.24
C ILE A 153 14.03 -1.01 3.96
N SER A 154 13.15 -1.40 3.05
CA SER A 154 13.00 -0.72 1.76
C SER A 154 12.52 0.72 1.92
N LYS A 155 11.49 0.96 2.72
CA LYS A 155 10.98 2.32 2.98
C LYS A 155 11.89 3.11 3.91
N GLY A 156 12.52 2.48 4.90
CA GLY A 156 13.50 3.13 5.76
C GLY A 156 14.71 3.65 4.98
N ILE A 157 15.25 2.85 4.05
CA ILE A 157 16.33 3.28 3.16
C ILE A 157 15.87 4.43 2.25
N ALA A 158 14.69 4.33 1.63
CA ALA A 158 14.15 5.39 0.78
C ALA A 158 13.99 6.70 1.54
N VAL A 159 13.48 6.66 2.78
CA VAL A 159 13.34 7.82 3.67
C VAL A 159 14.71 8.37 4.05
N ALA A 160 15.67 7.55 4.47
CA ALA A 160 17.01 7.99 4.81
C ALA A 160 17.70 8.67 3.61
N LEU A 161 17.60 8.09 2.41
CA LEU A 161 18.11 8.68 1.18
C LEU A 161 17.39 9.99 0.82
N THR A 162 16.09 10.11 1.12
CA THR A 162 15.36 11.36 0.95
C THR A 162 16.00 12.48 1.75
N PHE A 163 16.31 12.26 3.03
CA PHE A 163 17.02 13.25 3.85
C PHE A 163 18.45 13.53 3.39
N ALA A 164 19.13 12.53 2.82
CA ALA A 164 20.52 12.67 2.36
C ALA A 164 20.63 13.39 1.01
N ILE A 165 19.76 13.13 0.05
CA ILE A 165 19.92 13.48 -1.36
C ILE A 165 19.05 14.67 -1.77
N ILE A 166 17.86 14.83 -1.21
CA ILE A 166 16.94 15.92 -1.57
C ILE A 166 17.31 17.15 -0.78
N ARG A 167 17.80 18.20 -1.45
CA ARG A 167 18.32 19.41 -0.81
C ARG A 167 17.65 20.69 -1.27
N ASN A 168 17.07 20.69 -2.46
CA ASN A 168 16.51 21.90 -3.07
C ASN A 168 15.25 21.58 -3.89
N ASN A 169 14.53 22.64 -4.29
CA ASN A 169 13.27 22.51 -5.04
C ASN A 169 13.45 21.89 -6.44
N GLY A 170 14.65 21.90 -7.01
CA GLY A 170 14.94 21.25 -8.30
C GLY A 170 15.05 19.72 -8.22
N ASP A 171 15.13 19.16 -7.02
CA ASP A 171 15.31 17.73 -6.79
C ASP A 171 14.00 16.92 -6.91
N LEU A 172 12.92 17.52 -7.43
CA LEU A 172 11.59 16.90 -7.51
C LEU A 172 11.64 15.49 -8.12
N ILE A 173 12.35 15.31 -9.23
CA ILE A 173 12.44 14.03 -9.94
C ILE A 173 13.16 12.93 -9.13
N LYS A 174 13.96 13.31 -8.14
CA LYS A 174 14.67 12.35 -7.29
C LYS A 174 13.72 11.58 -6.38
N ILE A 175 12.56 12.16 -6.01
CA ILE A 175 11.57 11.49 -5.14
C ILE A 175 11.12 10.16 -5.73
N PRO A 176 10.53 10.12 -6.95
CA PRO A 176 10.09 8.85 -7.52
C PRO A 176 11.27 7.90 -7.78
N LEU A 177 12.47 8.40 -8.09
CA LEU A 177 13.65 7.54 -8.24
C LEU A 177 14.02 6.83 -6.93
N LEU A 178 13.94 7.52 -5.78
CA LEU A 178 14.18 6.92 -4.48
C LEU A 178 13.09 5.91 -4.09
N ASP A 179 11.83 6.17 -4.44
CA ASP A 179 10.73 5.20 -4.26
C ASP A 179 10.94 3.95 -5.12
N VAL A 180 11.39 4.09 -6.38
CA VAL A 180 11.76 2.98 -7.27
C VAL A 180 12.93 2.17 -6.67
N LEU A 181 13.98 2.84 -6.19
CA LEU A 181 15.10 2.17 -5.52
C LEU A 181 14.65 1.36 -4.31
N GLY A 182 13.77 1.92 -3.48
CA GLY A 182 13.18 1.20 -2.36
C GLY A 182 12.42 -0.05 -2.80
N SER A 183 11.63 0.05 -3.88
CA SER A 183 10.90 -1.10 -4.44
C SER A 183 11.82 -2.14 -5.06
N LEU A 184 12.91 -1.74 -5.72
CA LEU A 184 13.93 -2.68 -6.23
C LEU A 184 14.58 -3.47 -5.08
N ILE A 185 14.95 -2.81 -3.98
CA ILE A 185 15.48 -3.48 -2.78
C ILE A 185 14.44 -4.48 -2.24
N ALA A 186 13.16 -4.08 -2.19
CA ALA A 186 12.09 -4.95 -1.75
C ALA A 186 11.92 -6.19 -2.65
N VAL A 187 11.94 -6.00 -3.97
CA VAL A 187 11.84 -7.09 -4.96
C VAL A 187 13.05 -8.03 -4.84
N PHE A 188 14.26 -7.49 -4.70
CA PHE A 188 15.47 -8.29 -4.49
C PHE A 188 15.37 -9.16 -3.23
N TRP A 189 14.95 -8.57 -2.11
CA TRP A 189 14.73 -9.28 -0.85
C TRP A 189 13.72 -10.42 -1.00
N VAL A 190 12.57 -10.12 -1.62
CA VAL A 190 11.52 -11.11 -1.87
C VAL A 190 12.00 -12.27 -2.72
N ASN A 191 12.74 -11.99 -3.81
CA ASN A 191 13.31 -13.04 -4.65
C ASN A 191 14.32 -13.91 -3.90
N PHE A 192 15.11 -13.32 -3.00
CA PHE A 192 16.03 -14.06 -2.14
C PHE A 192 15.26 -15.01 -1.21
N GLU A 193 14.19 -14.54 -0.56
CA GLU A 193 13.35 -15.37 0.31
C GLU A 193 12.59 -16.46 -0.47
N MET A 194 12.12 -16.16 -1.68
CA MET A 194 11.51 -17.16 -2.57
C MET A 194 12.48 -18.31 -2.89
N LYS A 195 13.73 -17.98 -3.22
CA LYS A 195 14.79 -18.98 -3.45
C LYS A 195 15.05 -19.81 -2.19
N ARG A 196 15.12 -19.16 -1.03
CA ARG A 196 15.34 -19.83 0.28
C ARG A 196 14.20 -20.80 0.61
N LEU A 197 12.97 -20.44 0.23
CA LEU A 197 11.78 -21.30 0.42
C LEU A 197 11.61 -22.33 -0.69
N LYS A 198 12.50 -22.36 -1.68
CA LYS A 198 12.47 -23.26 -2.85
C LYS A 198 11.17 -23.13 -3.67
N ILE A 199 10.50 -21.97 -3.61
CA ILE A 199 9.30 -21.71 -4.39
C ILE A 199 9.73 -21.26 -5.79
N LYS A 200 9.37 -22.05 -6.80
CA LYS A 200 9.60 -21.74 -8.21
C LYS A 200 8.30 -21.25 -8.81
N ILE A 201 8.32 -20.05 -9.42
CA ILE A 201 7.17 -19.49 -10.12
C ILE A 201 6.95 -20.32 -11.40
N THR A 202 5.74 -20.85 -11.55
CA THR A 202 5.33 -21.61 -12.73
C THR A 202 4.12 -20.91 -13.33
N PHE A 203 4.26 -20.45 -14.56
CA PHE A 203 3.16 -19.80 -15.27
C PHE A 203 2.04 -20.81 -15.58
N ASP A 204 0.82 -20.33 -15.57
CA ASP A 204 -0.38 -21.13 -15.77
C ASP A 204 -1.07 -20.78 -17.11
N SER A 205 -2.10 -21.53 -17.46
CA SER A 205 -2.87 -21.27 -18.67
C SER A 205 -3.63 -19.95 -18.57
N PHE A 206 -3.88 -19.31 -19.69
CA PHE A 206 -4.60 -18.03 -19.73
C PHE A 206 -6.04 -18.15 -19.16
N ASN A 207 -6.70 -19.29 -19.33
CA ASN A 207 -8.01 -19.56 -18.77
C ASN A 207 -8.00 -19.52 -17.25
N ASN A 208 -6.95 -20.05 -16.60
CA ASN A 208 -6.78 -20.02 -15.16
C ASN A 208 -6.51 -18.61 -14.65
N VAL A 209 -5.80 -17.77 -15.44
CA VAL A 209 -5.58 -16.36 -15.14
C VAL A 209 -6.91 -15.59 -15.14
N ILE A 210 -7.79 -15.83 -16.13
CA ILE A 210 -9.13 -15.22 -16.18
C ILE A 210 -10.00 -15.68 -15.03
N SER A 211 -9.96 -16.97 -14.68
CA SER A 211 -10.67 -17.48 -13.50
C SER A 211 -10.22 -16.77 -12.21
N ALA A 212 -8.91 -16.58 -12.04
CA ALA A 212 -8.38 -15.86 -10.88
C ALA A 212 -8.85 -14.41 -10.82
N LEU A 213 -8.91 -13.71 -11.96
CA LEU A 213 -9.47 -12.36 -12.03
C LEU A 213 -10.95 -12.36 -11.64
N ARG A 214 -11.73 -13.31 -12.15
CA ARG A 214 -13.16 -13.42 -11.82
C ARG A 214 -13.39 -13.70 -10.32
N GLU A 215 -12.62 -14.60 -9.74
CA GLU A 215 -12.70 -14.90 -8.30
C GLU A 215 -12.27 -13.72 -7.42
N SER A 216 -11.25 -12.96 -7.87
CA SER A 216 -10.75 -11.80 -7.14
C SER A 216 -11.61 -10.56 -7.29
N SER A 217 -12.53 -10.49 -8.25
CA SER A 217 -13.36 -9.31 -8.53
C SER A 217 -14.20 -8.86 -7.33
N ILE A 218 -14.69 -9.80 -6.52
CA ILE A 218 -15.47 -9.51 -5.29
C ILE A 218 -14.59 -8.76 -4.28
N TYR A 219 -13.35 -9.22 -4.10
CA TYR A 219 -12.38 -8.57 -3.21
C TYR A 219 -11.95 -7.20 -3.75
N PHE A 220 -11.81 -7.08 -5.08
CA PHE A 220 -11.52 -5.81 -5.74
C PHE A 220 -12.61 -4.77 -5.49
N ILE A 221 -13.89 -5.11 -5.59
CA ILE A 221 -15.01 -4.20 -5.31
C ILE A 221 -14.97 -3.75 -3.84
N SER A 222 -14.66 -4.65 -2.91
CA SER A 222 -14.51 -4.32 -1.49
C SER A 222 -13.36 -3.34 -1.26
N ASP A 223 -12.18 -3.60 -1.81
CA ASP A 223 -11.00 -2.74 -1.69
C ASP A 223 -11.25 -1.37 -2.35
N MET A 224 -11.92 -1.36 -3.49
CA MET A 224 -12.29 -0.14 -4.21
C MET A 224 -13.20 0.75 -3.38
N SER A 225 -14.19 0.18 -2.67
CA SER A 225 -15.13 0.94 -1.84
C SER A 225 -14.45 1.69 -0.70
N GLY A 226 -13.38 1.14 -0.09
CA GLY A 226 -12.65 1.78 1.00
C GLY A 226 -11.55 2.72 0.54
N THR A 227 -10.70 2.23 -0.37
CA THR A 227 -9.45 2.92 -0.76
C THR A 227 -9.70 4.00 -1.82
N ALA A 228 -10.55 3.69 -2.82
CA ALA A 228 -10.79 4.61 -3.94
C ALA A 228 -11.51 5.88 -3.49
N PHE A 229 -12.42 5.79 -2.52
CA PHE A 229 -13.15 6.96 -2.05
C PHE A 229 -12.23 8.03 -1.46
N ASN A 230 -11.24 7.63 -0.67
CA ASN A 230 -10.28 8.55 -0.07
C ASN A 230 -9.34 9.19 -1.13
N ALA A 231 -8.90 8.43 -2.12
CA ALA A 231 -8.05 8.94 -3.20
C ALA A 231 -8.84 9.82 -4.19
N LEU A 232 -10.15 9.53 -4.41
CA LEU A 232 -11.01 10.26 -5.33
C LEU A 232 -11.06 11.76 -5.00
N ASN A 233 -11.19 12.09 -3.74
CA ASN A 233 -11.23 13.48 -3.30
C ASN A 233 -9.98 14.26 -3.77
N THR A 234 -8.78 13.70 -3.59
CA THR A 234 -7.54 14.36 -4.01
C THR A 234 -7.42 14.46 -5.54
N VAL A 235 -7.89 13.44 -6.26
CA VAL A 235 -7.90 13.46 -7.74
C VAL A 235 -8.89 14.51 -8.24
N CYS A 236 -10.09 14.60 -7.67
CA CYS A 236 -11.07 15.64 -8.00
C CYS A 236 -10.51 17.04 -7.74
N VAL A 237 -9.90 17.28 -6.58
CA VAL A 237 -9.25 18.56 -6.28
C VAL A 237 -8.23 18.93 -7.36
N GLY A 238 -7.41 17.98 -7.82
CA GLY A 238 -6.38 18.23 -8.83
C GLY A 238 -6.90 18.35 -10.26
N ILE A 239 -8.13 17.88 -10.56
CA ILE A 239 -8.78 18.12 -11.86
C ILE A 239 -9.34 19.54 -11.93
N PHE A 240 -9.95 20.03 -10.86
CA PHE A 240 -10.69 21.29 -10.85
C PHE A 240 -9.91 22.49 -10.31
N LEU A 241 -8.86 22.25 -9.51
CA LEU A 241 -8.10 23.26 -8.82
C LEU A 241 -6.60 23.20 -9.15
N SER A 242 -5.83 24.13 -8.57
CA SER A 242 -4.39 24.21 -8.83
C SER A 242 -3.56 23.19 -8.02
N ALA A 243 -2.32 22.95 -8.44
CA ALA A 243 -1.38 22.13 -7.67
C ALA A 243 -1.12 22.65 -6.25
N ARG A 244 -1.28 23.97 -6.03
CA ARG A 244 -1.19 24.59 -4.71
C ARG A 244 -2.34 24.15 -3.81
N ASP A 245 -3.56 24.11 -4.34
CA ASP A 245 -4.76 23.68 -3.61
C ASP A 245 -4.70 22.20 -3.28
N VAL A 246 -4.19 21.37 -4.20
CA VAL A 246 -3.90 19.95 -3.95
C VAL A 246 -2.91 19.78 -2.78
N ALA A 247 -1.90 20.65 -2.68
CA ALA A 247 -0.94 20.58 -1.58
C ALA A 247 -1.62 20.81 -0.22
N PHE A 248 -2.43 21.87 -0.10
CA PHE A 248 -3.17 22.15 1.13
C PHE A 248 -4.15 21.03 1.48
N TRP A 249 -4.88 20.54 0.48
CA TRP A 249 -5.78 19.40 0.64
C TRP A 249 -5.04 18.15 1.16
N ALA A 250 -3.94 17.79 0.51
CA ALA A 250 -3.16 16.60 0.86
C ALA A 250 -2.55 16.70 2.26
N LEU A 251 -2.05 17.88 2.65
CA LEU A 251 -1.55 18.14 4.01
C LEU A 251 -2.66 17.95 5.04
N THR A 252 -3.83 18.54 4.80
CA THR A 252 -5.00 18.41 5.69
C THR A 252 -5.38 16.93 5.84
N MET A 253 -5.52 16.20 4.74
CA MET A 253 -5.86 14.78 4.75
C MET A 253 -4.80 13.93 5.46
N GLN A 254 -3.52 14.29 5.36
CA GLN A 254 -2.44 13.57 6.05
C GLN A 254 -2.50 13.77 7.57
N PHE A 255 -2.85 14.97 8.04
CA PHE A 255 -3.11 15.21 9.47
C PHE A 255 -4.33 14.44 9.97
N ILE A 256 -5.43 14.45 9.21
CA ILE A 256 -6.62 13.66 9.54
C ILE A 256 -6.28 12.17 9.63
N ALA A 257 -5.57 11.63 8.64
CA ALA A 257 -5.14 10.23 8.64
C ALA A 257 -4.22 9.90 9.82
N ALA A 258 -3.34 10.82 10.24
CA ALA A 258 -2.49 10.64 11.41
C ALA A 258 -3.33 10.55 12.70
N VAL A 259 -4.31 11.41 12.86
CA VAL A 259 -5.24 11.36 14.00
C VAL A 259 -6.05 10.07 13.96
N GLN A 260 -6.60 9.70 12.80
CA GLN A 260 -7.36 8.46 12.62
C GLN A 260 -6.52 7.21 12.94
N SER A 261 -5.21 7.21 12.62
CA SER A 261 -4.32 6.08 12.90
C SER A 261 -4.17 5.77 14.38
N LEU A 262 -4.45 6.70 15.27
CA LEU A 262 -4.46 6.48 16.72
C LEU A 262 -5.65 5.62 17.15
N TYR A 263 -6.74 5.63 16.39
CA TYR A 263 -7.96 4.85 16.72
C TYR A 263 -7.94 3.45 16.13
N ASN A 264 -7.31 3.23 15.00
CA ASN A 264 -7.31 1.94 14.31
C ASN A 264 -6.84 0.78 15.21
N PRO A 265 -5.74 0.87 15.98
CA PRO A 265 -5.31 -0.21 16.88
C PRO A 265 -6.32 -0.51 17.98
N ILE A 266 -7.09 0.51 18.40
CA ILE A 266 -8.10 0.37 19.44
C ILE A 266 -9.31 -0.40 18.89
N GLN A 267 -9.77 -0.05 17.69
CA GLN A 267 -10.85 -0.76 17.00
C GLN A 267 -10.46 -2.23 16.77
N ASP A 268 -9.27 -2.48 16.24
CA ASP A 268 -8.79 -3.82 15.92
C ASP A 268 -8.54 -4.68 17.18
N GLY A 269 -8.11 -4.06 18.28
CA GLY A 269 -7.87 -4.76 19.55
C GLY A 269 -9.16 -5.09 20.33
N ILE A 270 -10.16 -4.22 20.24
CA ILE A 270 -11.42 -4.36 20.99
C ILE A 270 -12.42 -5.26 20.26
N TYR A 271 -12.43 -5.21 18.92
CA TYR A 271 -13.39 -5.96 18.10
C TYR A 271 -13.42 -7.47 18.42
N PRO A 272 -12.30 -8.20 18.52
CA PRO A 272 -12.32 -9.64 18.86
C PRO A 272 -12.88 -9.93 20.26
N GLU A 273 -12.62 -9.05 21.24
CA GLU A 273 -13.15 -9.21 22.60
C GLU A 273 -14.66 -8.98 22.67
N MET A 274 -15.14 -7.97 21.91
CA MET A 274 -16.57 -7.70 21.79
C MET A 274 -17.32 -8.83 21.13
N VAL A 275 -16.79 -9.41 20.05
CA VAL A 275 -17.37 -10.55 19.36
C VAL A 275 -17.44 -11.79 20.26
N LYS A 276 -16.39 -12.02 21.09
CA LYS A 276 -16.34 -13.14 22.03
C LYS A 276 -17.32 -12.99 23.20
N LYS A 277 -17.40 -11.80 23.79
CA LYS A 277 -18.15 -11.57 25.03
C LYS A 277 -19.61 -11.13 24.80
N ARG A 278 -19.96 -10.67 23.58
CA ARG A 278 -21.27 -10.07 23.25
C ARG A 278 -21.74 -9.02 24.27
N ASP A 279 -20.79 -8.31 24.89
CA ASP A 279 -21.06 -7.39 25.99
C ASP A 279 -21.35 -5.98 25.47
N LEU A 280 -22.65 -5.68 25.34
CA LEU A 280 -23.16 -4.36 24.93
C LEU A 280 -22.81 -3.25 25.94
N LYS A 281 -22.56 -3.58 27.22
CA LYS A 281 -22.17 -2.57 28.23
C LYS A 281 -20.73 -2.12 28.02
N LEU A 282 -19.84 -3.04 27.68
CA LEU A 282 -18.46 -2.74 27.31
C LEU A 282 -18.41 -1.84 26.05
N PHE A 283 -19.22 -2.17 25.03
CA PHE A 283 -19.37 -1.37 23.80
C PHE A 283 -19.81 0.08 24.10
N ARG A 284 -20.86 0.25 24.91
CA ARG A 284 -21.36 1.58 25.30
C ARG A 284 -20.34 2.39 26.08
N LYS A 285 -19.58 1.76 26.97
CA LYS A 285 -18.54 2.41 27.77
C LYS A 285 -17.37 2.89 26.90
N ILE A 286 -17.00 2.12 25.87
CA ILE A 286 -15.95 2.45 24.92
C ILE A 286 -16.41 3.60 24.01
N ILE A 287 -17.63 3.55 23.46
CA ILE A 287 -18.19 4.66 22.68
C ILE A 287 -18.21 5.95 23.48
N LEU A 288 -18.69 5.91 24.73
CA LEU A 288 -18.72 7.08 25.59
C LEU A 288 -17.33 7.64 25.94
N PHE A 289 -16.32 6.78 26.04
CA PHE A 289 -14.95 7.21 26.31
C PHE A 289 -14.28 7.86 25.09
N PHE A 290 -14.59 7.36 23.89
CA PHE A 290 -13.99 7.85 22.64
C PHE A 290 -14.82 8.90 21.90
N SER A 291 -16.13 9.04 22.21
CA SER A 291 -17.00 10.04 21.57
C SER A 291 -16.51 11.48 21.69
N PRO A 292 -15.92 11.95 22.83
CA PRO A 292 -15.39 13.31 22.90
C PRO A 292 -14.19 13.53 21.97
N LEU A 293 -13.35 12.49 21.77
CA LEU A 293 -12.19 12.53 20.89
C LEU A 293 -12.60 12.57 19.40
N VAL A 294 -13.70 11.89 19.03
CA VAL A 294 -14.25 11.90 17.66
C VAL A 294 -14.99 13.21 17.36
N LEU A 295 -15.53 13.90 18.37
CA LEU A 295 -16.21 15.19 18.20
C LEU A 295 -15.23 16.38 18.15
N LEU A 296 -13.98 16.20 18.56
CA LEU A 296 -12.92 17.20 18.54
C LEU A 296 -12.01 17.11 17.30
N GLY A 297 -12.12 16.06 16.47
CA GLY A 297 -11.39 15.89 15.21
C GLY A 297 -12.31 15.92 14.01
#